data_64f70161d147fc39e596b418162c6371
#
_entry.id   64f70161d147fc39e596b418162c6371
#
_cell.length_a   1.000
_cell.length_b   1.000
_cell.length_c   1.000
_cell.angle_alpha   90.00
_cell.angle_beta   90.00
_cell.angle_gamma   90.00
#
_symmetry.space_group_name_H-M   'P 1'
#
loop_
_entity.id
_entity.type
_entity.pdbx_description
1 polymer ?
#
loop_
_entity_poly.entity_id
_entity_poly.type
_entity_poly.pdbx_seq_one_letter_code
_entity_poly.pdbx_strand_id
1 'polypeptide(L)'
;MSQHQAAGPWFWLRGDDGAGRALAGVRHAVGLTQAEIARRLGMDRTTVIDIEAGRNAAVNRFVALFNRMGYDLIAVPRGTRVIVEAGGESAPGL
;
A
#
# COMPACT_ATOMS: atom_id res chain seq x y z
N MET A 1 10.25 -10.24 21.56
CA MET A 1 9.95 -10.23 21.17
C MET A 1 9.55 -10.04 20.51
N SER A 2 9.56 -10.05 20.21
CA SER A 2 9.21 -9.92 19.46
C SER A 2 8.46 -9.51 19.09
N GLN A 3 8.09 -9.18 19.20
CA GLN A 3 7.43 -8.83 18.84
C GLN A 3 7.13 -8.30 18.15
N HIS A 4 7.39 -7.91 17.88
CA HIS A 4 7.23 -7.44 17.17
C HIS A 4 7.04 -7.54 16.27
N GLN A 5 7.28 -7.61 16.23
CA GLN A 5 7.12 -7.92 15.33
C GLN A 5 6.13 -8.30 14.80
N ALA A 6 5.89 -8.47 15.11
CA ALA A 6 4.80 -8.96 14.63
C ALA A 6 3.82 -8.06 14.11
N ALA A 7 4.16 -7.05 13.74
CA ALA A 7 3.25 -6.10 13.18
C ALA A 7 2.62 -6.60 11.91
N GLY A 8 3.16 -7.64 11.32
CA GLY A 8 2.58 -8.18 10.11
C GLY A 8 3.34 -7.74 8.86
N PRO A 9 2.93 -8.22 7.71
CA PRO A 9 3.65 -7.95 6.47
C PRO A 9 3.49 -6.50 6.01
N TRP A 10 4.41 -6.07 5.20
CA TRP A 10 4.33 -4.76 4.58
C TRP A 10 4.42 -4.94 3.07
N PHE A 11 4.01 -3.92 2.33
CA PHE A 11 3.86 -4.06 0.89
C PHE A 11 4.37 -2.83 0.15
N TRP A 12 5.00 -3.08 -1.01
CA TRP A 12 5.35 -2.01 -1.92
C TRP A 12 4.13 -1.63 -2.73
N LEU A 13 3.99 -0.32 -3.02
CA LEU A 13 2.99 0.14 -3.97
C LEU A 13 3.74 0.56 -5.22
N ARG A 14 4.01 -0.38 -6.09
CA ARG A 14 4.76 -0.16 -7.32
C ARG A 14 4.01 -0.72 -8.52
N GLY A 15 4.16 -0.03 -9.64
CA GLY A 15 3.58 -0.49 -10.90
C GLY A 15 2.10 -0.19 -11.01
N ASP A 16 1.52 -0.63 -12.12
CA ASP A 16 0.16 -0.27 -12.45
C ASP A 16 -0.87 -0.86 -11.50
N ASP A 17 -0.57 -2.00 -10.92
CA ASP A 17 -1.49 -2.66 -9.99
C ASP A 17 -0.95 -2.71 -8.56
N GLY A 18 0.12 -1.97 -8.29
CA GLY A 18 0.77 -2.03 -6.98
C GLY A 18 -0.14 -1.63 -5.83
N ALA A 19 -0.97 -0.61 -6.04
CA ALA A 19 -1.90 -0.20 -4.99
C ALA A 19 -2.92 -1.30 -4.70
N GLY A 20 -3.42 -1.92 -5.76
CA GLY A 20 -4.41 -2.99 -5.59
C GLY A 20 -3.84 -4.21 -4.90
N ARG A 21 -2.63 -4.62 -5.29
CA ARG A 21 -2.00 -5.76 -4.64
C ARG A 21 -1.71 -5.47 -3.17
N ALA A 22 -1.27 -4.25 -2.87
CA ALA A 22 -1.00 -3.87 -1.49
C ALA A 22 -2.30 -3.88 -0.66
N LEU A 23 -3.38 -3.33 -1.21
CA LEU A 23 -4.65 -3.32 -0.52
C LEU A 23 -5.13 -4.74 -0.23
N ALA A 24 -5.07 -5.62 -1.24
CA ALA A 24 -5.48 -7.01 -1.06
C ALA A 24 -4.61 -7.70 -0.02
N GLY A 25 -3.31 -7.44 -0.04
CA GLY A 25 -2.38 -8.02 0.93
C GLY A 25 -2.69 -7.56 2.35
N VAL A 26 -2.93 -6.28 2.54
CA VAL A 26 -3.29 -5.75 3.85
C VAL A 26 -4.62 -6.33 4.31
N ARG A 27 -5.60 -6.37 3.41
CA ARG A 27 -6.91 -6.92 3.74
C ARG A 27 -6.80 -8.37 4.21
N HIS A 28 -6.03 -9.19 3.49
CA HIS A 28 -5.82 -10.57 3.90
C HIS A 28 -5.08 -10.65 5.24
N ALA A 29 -4.10 -9.78 5.43
CA ALA A 29 -3.32 -9.81 6.68
C ALA A 29 -4.18 -9.48 7.90
N VAL A 30 -5.18 -8.61 7.74
CA VAL A 30 -6.07 -8.29 8.85
C VAL A 30 -7.32 -9.17 8.89
N GLY A 31 -7.43 -10.11 7.97
CA GLY A 31 -8.52 -11.09 8.01
C GLY A 31 -9.89 -10.57 7.59
N LEU A 32 -9.95 -9.58 6.73
CA LEU A 32 -11.24 -9.03 6.31
C LEU A 32 -11.58 -9.43 4.88
N THR A 33 -12.88 -9.58 4.61
CA THR A 33 -13.35 -9.79 3.25
C THR A 33 -13.49 -8.44 2.55
N GLN A 34 -13.63 -8.46 1.23
CA GLN A 34 -13.86 -7.23 0.46
C GLN A 34 -15.14 -6.53 0.93
N ALA A 35 -16.18 -7.30 1.21
CA ALA A 35 -17.44 -6.71 1.67
C ALA A 35 -17.28 -6.07 3.03
N GLU A 36 -16.50 -6.70 3.92
CA GLU A 36 -16.30 -6.15 5.26
C GLU A 36 -15.53 -4.85 5.24
N ILE A 37 -14.48 -4.77 4.43
CA ILE A 37 -13.71 -3.54 4.38
C ILE A 37 -14.51 -2.43 3.72
N ALA A 38 -15.29 -2.75 2.70
CA ALA A 38 -16.15 -1.76 2.05
C ALA A 38 -17.14 -1.19 3.04
N ARG A 39 -17.75 -2.06 3.85
CA ARG A 39 -18.72 -1.62 4.84
C ARG A 39 -18.08 -0.71 5.89
N ARG A 40 -16.89 -1.06 6.36
CA ARG A 40 -16.20 -0.26 7.37
C ARG A 40 -15.81 1.11 6.86
N LEU A 41 -15.52 1.21 5.58
CA LEU A 41 -15.08 2.47 5.00
C LEU A 41 -16.20 3.25 4.35
N GLY A 42 -17.44 2.72 4.38
CA GLY A 42 -18.57 3.42 3.78
C GLY A 42 -18.49 3.53 2.28
N MET A 43 -17.91 2.52 1.63
CA MET A 43 -17.79 2.52 0.17
C MET A 43 -18.41 1.27 -0.42
N ASP A 44 -18.64 1.27 -1.72
CA ASP A 44 -19.20 0.12 -2.41
C ASP A 44 -18.17 -0.99 -2.50
N ARG A 45 -18.64 -2.23 -2.37
CA ARG A 45 -17.77 -3.38 -2.54
C ARG A 45 -17.13 -3.39 -3.93
N THR A 46 -17.88 -2.95 -4.96
CA THR A 46 -17.36 -2.88 -6.32
C THR A 46 -16.11 -2.00 -6.39
N THR A 47 -16.09 -0.91 -5.62
CA THR A 47 -14.93 -0.03 -5.58
C THR A 47 -13.70 -0.77 -5.03
N VAL A 48 -13.89 -1.54 -3.97
CA VAL A 48 -12.79 -2.32 -3.40
C VAL A 48 -12.29 -3.35 -4.41
N ILE A 49 -13.23 -4.06 -5.06
CA ILE A 49 -12.89 -5.05 -6.07
C ILE A 49 -12.07 -4.42 -7.20
N ASP A 50 -12.51 -3.25 -7.68
CA ASP A 50 -11.83 -2.59 -8.79
C ASP A 50 -10.43 -2.11 -8.39
N ILE A 51 -10.28 -1.57 -7.18
CA ILE A 51 -8.96 -1.15 -6.71
C ILE A 51 -8.02 -2.36 -6.64
N GLU A 52 -8.50 -3.46 -6.04
CA GLU A 52 -7.67 -4.65 -5.89
C GLU A 52 -7.31 -5.28 -7.23
N ALA A 53 -8.19 -5.14 -8.20
CA ALA A 53 -7.94 -5.69 -9.53
C ALA A 53 -7.10 -4.77 -10.42
N GLY A 54 -6.70 -3.61 -9.90
CA GLY A 54 -5.90 -2.67 -10.69
C GLY A 54 -6.70 -1.88 -11.70
N ARG A 55 -8.03 -1.82 -11.55
CA ARG A 55 -8.88 -1.12 -12.51
C ARG A 55 -9.27 0.28 -12.11
N ASN A 56 -8.85 0.75 -10.96
CA ASN A 56 -9.19 2.11 -10.54
C ASN A 56 -8.12 3.07 -11.03
N ALA A 57 -8.42 3.77 -12.12
CA ALA A 57 -7.43 4.63 -12.77
C ALA A 57 -6.92 5.74 -11.85
N ALA A 58 -7.77 6.30 -11.04
CA ALA A 58 -7.36 7.39 -10.15
C ALA A 58 -6.36 6.91 -9.10
N VAL A 59 -6.61 5.76 -8.50
CA VAL A 59 -5.70 5.18 -7.52
C VAL A 59 -4.37 4.83 -8.17
N ASN A 60 -4.42 4.20 -9.34
CA ASN A 60 -3.21 3.81 -10.05
C ASN A 60 -2.37 5.04 -10.43
N ARG A 61 -3.05 6.10 -10.86
CA ARG A 61 -2.36 7.31 -11.25
C ARG A 61 -1.72 8.00 -10.05
N PHE A 62 -2.38 7.98 -8.90
CA PHE A 62 -1.83 8.57 -7.69
C PHE A 62 -0.49 7.91 -7.34
N VAL A 63 -0.45 6.59 -7.35
CA VAL A 63 0.77 5.86 -7.05
C VAL A 63 1.83 6.14 -8.13
N ALA A 64 1.41 6.16 -9.38
CA ALA A 64 2.33 6.39 -10.49
C ALA A 64 3.01 7.75 -10.41
N LEU A 65 2.33 8.77 -9.88
CA LEU A 65 2.95 10.08 -9.73
C LEU A 65 4.20 10.01 -8.87
N PHE A 66 4.13 9.29 -7.75
CA PHE A 66 5.29 9.14 -6.89
C PHE A 66 6.37 8.30 -7.57
N ASN A 67 5.97 7.19 -8.16
CA ASN A 67 6.95 6.29 -8.78
C ASN A 67 7.70 6.97 -9.92
N ARG A 68 7.02 7.80 -10.67
CA ARG A 68 7.66 8.50 -11.78
C ARG A 68 8.66 9.55 -11.33
N MET A 69 8.49 10.06 -10.13
CA MET A 69 9.44 10.99 -9.56
C MET A 69 10.57 10.29 -8.83
N GLY A 70 10.60 8.97 -8.88
CA GLY A 70 11.65 8.23 -8.22
C GLY A 70 11.36 7.90 -6.77
N TYR A 71 10.11 8.02 -6.35
CA TYR A 71 9.74 7.72 -4.98
C TYR A 71 8.91 6.45 -4.90
N ASP A 72 9.15 5.69 -3.86
CA ASP A 72 8.36 4.50 -3.56
C ASP A 72 7.37 4.80 -2.46
N LEU A 73 6.21 4.16 -2.57
CA LEU A 73 5.23 4.16 -1.50
C LEU A 73 5.22 2.78 -0.88
N ILE A 74 5.06 2.73 0.42
CA ILE A 74 4.94 1.45 1.12
C ILE A 74 3.76 1.51 2.08
N ALA A 75 3.16 0.36 2.31
CA ALA A 75 2.13 0.21 3.32
C ALA A 75 2.70 -0.66 4.42
N VAL A 76 2.76 -0.13 5.64
CA VAL A 76 3.27 -0.87 6.78
C VAL A 76 2.25 -0.83 7.90
N PRO A 77 2.23 -1.83 8.78
CA PRO A 77 1.33 -1.79 9.92
C PRO A 77 1.63 -0.57 10.79
N ARG A 78 0.60 0.03 11.33
CA ARG A 78 0.77 1.20 12.18
C ARG A 78 1.63 0.82 13.39
N GLY A 79 2.54 1.69 13.75
CA GLY A 79 3.44 1.42 14.86
C GLY A 79 4.72 0.70 14.47
N THR A 80 4.85 0.32 13.20
CA THR A 80 6.06 -0.32 12.72
C THR A 80 7.19 0.69 12.66
N ARG A 81 8.37 0.29 13.11
CA ARG A 81 9.55 1.13 12.96
C ARG A 81 10.06 0.98 11.52
N VAL A 82 10.23 2.08 10.85
CA VAL A 82 10.75 2.08 9.48
C VAL A 82 12.05 2.86 9.46
N ILE A 83 13.09 2.26 8.91
CA ILE A 83 14.38 2.92 8.79
C ILE A 83 14.67 3.12 7.31
N VAL A 84 14.90 4.37 6.94
CA VAL A 84 15.22 4.71 5.57
C VAL A 84 16.68 5.11 5.52
N GLU A 85 17.43 4.41 4.69
CA GLU A 85 18.83 4.72 4.52
C GLU A 85 19.07 5.18 3.11
N ALA A 86 19.01 6.46 2.94
CA ALA A 86 19.32 7.05 1.67
C ALA A 86 20.83 7.00 1.52
N GLY A 87 21.30 6.86 0.37
CA GLY A 87 22.72 6.84 0.16
C GLY A 87 23.30 8.20 0.30
N GLY A 88 23.11 8.80 1.32
CA GLY A 88 23.69 10.07 1.58
C GLY A 88 23.55 11.03 0.45
N GLU A 89 24.39 10.90 -0.42
CA GLU A 89 24.47 11.79 -1.43
C GLU A 89 23.30 11.83 -2.28
N SER A 90 22.60 10.89 -2.28
CA SER A 90 21.65 10.88 -3.26
C SER A 90 20.63 11.89 -3.07
N ALA A 91 20.57 12.32 -2.02
CA ALA A 91 19.53 13.14 -1.83
C ALA A 91 19.40 14.20 -2.74
N PRO A 92 20.13 14.59 -3.17
CA PRO A 92 19.91 15.58 -3.84
C PRO A 92 19.33 15.54 -4.92
N GLY A 93 19.51 15.07 -5.29
CA GLY A 93 18.95 14.91 -6.31
C GLY A 93 17.86 15.61 -6.60
N LEU A 94 17.62 16.10 -6.24
CA LEU A 94 16.52 16.54 -6.57
C LEU A 94 16.60 17.55 -7.20
#